data_6cbdcb34a0183403b7bf9c1f2b5c56b2
#
_entry.id   6cbdcb34a0183403b7bf9c1f2b5c56b2
#
_cell.length_a   1.000
_cell.length_b   1.000
_cell.length_c   1.000
_cell.angle_alpha   90.00
_cell.angle_beta   90.00
_cell.angle_gamma   90.00
#
_symmetry.space_group_name_H-M   'P 1'
#
loop_
_entity.id
_entity.type
_entity.pdbx_description
1 polymer ?
#
loop_
_entity_poly.entity_id
_entity_poly.type
_entity_poly.pdbx_seq_one_letter_code
_entity_poly.pdbx_strand_id
1 'polypeptide(L)'
;MEIIEKRKKQRDEVIEQVTEFARGLNFKCTVLLIGSYARGDFNLWSDIDILVIGPFRGNPLERLKNIDLPVGYEAILLTPEELISRKEKNDKFIKESFRQGFPVRDDFGLIH
;
A
#
# COMPACT_ATOMS: atom_id res chain seq x y z
N MET A 1 23.92 -8.92 13.54
CA MET A 1 23.66 -9.91 12.52
C MET A 1 22.29 -10.51 12.67
N GLU A 2 22.00 -11.12 13.79
CA GLU A 2 20.68 -11.72 14.03
C GLU A 2 19.55 -10.70 13.94
N ILE A 3 19.76 -9.47 14.41
CA ILE A 3 18.75 -8.41 14.36
C ILE A 3 18.43 -8.03 12.91
N ILE A 4 19.46 -7.91 12.08
CA ILE A 4 19.28 -7.56 10.66
C ILE A 4 18.56 -8.68 9.92
N GLU A 5 18.91 -9.93 10.17
CA GLU A 5 18.25 -11.07 9.57
C GLU A 5 16.79 -11.19 10.00
N LYS A 6 16.50 -10.93 11.28
CA LYS A 6 15.14 -10.94 11.79
C LYS A 6 14.29 -9.84 11.15
N ARG A 7 14.86 -8.64 10.97
CA ARG A 7 14.15 -7.54 10.30
C ARG A 7 13.86 -7.88 8.84
N LYS A 8 14.82 -8.43 8.14
CA LYS A 8 14.62 -8.83 6.75
C LYS A 8 13.53 -9.88 6.65
N LYS A 9 13.59 -10.89 7.49
CA LYS A 9 12.58 -11.96 7.52
C LYS A 9 11.19 -11.41 7.83
N GLN A 10 11.09 -10.51 8.80
CA GLN A 10 9.82 -9.89 9.19
C GLN A 10 9.25 -9.05 8.03
N ARG A 11 10.09 -8.28 7.36
CA ARG A 11 9.68 -7.50 6.21
C ARG A 11 9.20 -8.41 5.07
N ASP A 12 9.93 -9.47 4.80
CA ASP A 12 9.56 -10.43 3.76
C ASP A 12 8.22 -11.09 4.06
N GLU A 13 7.95 -11.42 5.33
CA GLU A 13 6.68 -11.97 5.76
C GLU A 13 5.53 -10.98 5.55
N VAL A 14 5.76 -9.70 5.86
CA VAL A 14 4.76 -8.65 5.62
C VAL A 14 4.49 -8.48 4.14
N ILE A 15 5.52 -8.46 3.31
CA ILE A 15 5.36 -8.37 1.86
C ILE A 15 4.51 -9.54 1.35
N GLU A 16 4.76 -10.73 1.85
CA GLU A 16 4.00 -11.92 1.48
C GLU A 16 2.54 -11.81 1.90
N GLN A 17 2.29 -11.35 3.13
CA GLN A 17 0.92 -11.13 3.63
C GLN A 17 0.17 -10.10 2.79
N VAL A 18 0.82 -8.98 2.48
CA VAL A 18 0.21 -7.91 1.67
C VAL A 18 -0.05 -8.40 0.25
N THR A 19 0.86 -9.19 -0.31
CA THR A 19 0.68 -9.78 -1.63
C THR A 19 -0.55 -10.69 -1.67
N GLU A 20 -0.72 -11.53 -0.65
CA GLU A 20 -1.90 -12.39 -0.54
C GLU A 20 -3.18 -11.58 -0.38
N PHE A 21 -3.14 -10.54 0.46
CA PHE A 21 -4.28 -9.64 0.62
C PHE A 21 -4.65 -9.00 -0.71
N ALA A 22 -3.68 -8.45 -1.42
CA ALA A 22 -3.91 -7.78 -2.71
C ALA A 22 -4.47 -8.74 -3.76
N ARG A 23 -3.97 -9.99 -3.77
CA ARG A 23 -4.44 -11.02 -4.69
C ARG A 23 -5.91 -11.34 -4.48
N GLY A 24 -6.38 -11.24 -3.24
CA GLY A 24 -7.77 -11.51 -2.89
C GLY A 24 -8.76 -10.41 -3.25
N LEU A 25 -8.31 -9.23 -3.65
CA LEU A 25 -9.21 -8.15 -4.03
C LEU A 25 -9.85 -8.47 -5.37
N ASN A 26 -11.17 -8.39 -5.45
CA ASN A 26 -11.95 -8.83 -6.60
C ASN A 26 -12.27 -7.69 -7.58
N PHE A 27 -11.43 -6.69 -7.64
CA PHE A 27 -11.57 -5.57 -8.57
C PHE A 27 -10.19 -5.20 -9.12
N LYS A 28 -10.20 -4.50 -10.25
CA LYS A 28 -8.97 -4.01 -10.87
C LYS A 28 -8.31 -2.98 -9.97
N CYS A 29 -7.05 -3.17 -9.62
CA CYS A 29 -6.36 -2.26 -8.71
C CYS A 29 -4.84 -2.33 -8.84
N THR A 30 -4.20 -1.29 -8.33
CA THR A 30 -2.75 -1.26 -8.09
C THR A 30 -2.56 -1.10 -6.60
N VAL A 31 -1.71 -1.93 -5.99
CA VAL A 31 -1.47 -1.95 -4.55
C VAL A 31 0.01 -1.80 -4.28
N LEU A 32 0.35 -0.84 -3.44
CA LEU A 32 1.72 -0.60 -2.96
C LEU A 32 1.78 -0.78 -1.45
N LEU A 33 2.76 -1.51 -0.98
CA LEU A 33 3.16 -1.44 0.42
C LEU A 33 3.94 -0.14 0.58
N ILE A 34 3.53 0.72 1.51
CA ILE A 34 4.15 2.02 1.76
C ILE A 34 4.55 2.13 3.23
N GLY A 35 5.08 3.27 3.62
CA GLY A 35 5.41 3.53 5.01
C GLY A 35 6.64 2.79 5.50
N SER A 36 6.68 2.52 6.81
CA SER A 36 7.87 2.02 7.47
C SER A 36 8.32 0.64 6.99
N TYR A 37 7.38 -0.26 6.69
CA TYR A 37 7.74 -1.58 6.18
C TYR A 37 8.35 -1.51 4.77
N ALA A 38 7.87 -0.58 3.94
CA ALA A 38 8.45 -0.37 2.62
C ALA A 38 9.87 0.20 2.72
N ARG A 39 10.07 1.17 3.62
CA ARG A 39 11.39 1.80 3.83
C ARG A 39 12.36 0.91 4.59
N GLY A 40 11.85 0.01 5.43
CA GLY A 40 12.70 -0.85 6.25
C GLY A 40 12.98 -0.32 7.65
N ASP A 41 12.38 0.83 8.03
CA ASP A 41 12.60 1.44 9.35
C ASP A 41 11.45 1.17 10.33
N PHE A 42 10.76 0.06 10.14
CA PHE A 42 9.65 -0.36 11.00
C PHE A 42 10.13 -0.82 12.38
N ASN A 43 9.19 -0.85 13.33
CA ASN A 43 9.41 -1.40 14.67
C ASN A 43 8.21 -2.30 15.06
N LEU A 44 8.21 -2.81 16.28
CA LEU A 44 7.15 -3.71 16.78
C LEU A 44 5.75 -3.10 16.74
N TRP A 45 5.65 -1.79 16.75
CA TRP A 45 4.38 -1.08 16.81
C TRP A 45 3.95 -0.51 15.47
N SER A 46 4.73 -0.75 14.41
CA SER A 46 4.43 -0.23 13.09
C SER A 46 3.20 -0.88 12.51
N ASP A 47 2.30 -0.06 11.95
CA ASP A 47 1.19 -0.54 11.15
C ASP A 47 1.68 -0.93 9.76
N ILE A 48 0.92 -1.77 9.11
CA ILE A 48 1.17 -2.11 7.70
C ILE A 48 0.38 -1.12 6.86
N ASP A 49 1.08 -0.20 6.21
CA ASP A 49 0.47 0.86 5.41
C ASP A 49 0.42 0.45 3.94
N ILE A 50 -0.75 0.56 3.34
CA ILE A 50 -0.90 0.26 1.91
C ILE A 50 -1.59 1.41 1.20
N LEU A 51 -1.23 1.59 -0.08
CA LEU A 51 -1.91 2.50 -0.99
C LEU A 51 -2.59 1.63 -2.05
N VAL A 52 -3.91 1.80 -2.20
CA VAL A 52 -4.68 1.05 -3.18
C VAL A 52 -5.32 2.02 -4.16
N ILE A 53 -5.02 1.84 -5.44
CA ILE A 53 -5.66 2.59 -6.52
C ILE A 53 -6.70 1.67 -7.13
N GLY A 54 -7.96 2.09 -7.12
CA GLY A 54 -9.04 1.23 -7.61
C GLY A 54 -10.33 1.99 -7.86
N PRO A 55 -11.41 1.29 -8.23
CA PRO A 55 -12.69 1.92 -8.61
C PRO A 55 -13.53 2.26 -7.38
N PHE A 56 -12.97 3.03 -6.47
CA PHE A 56 -13.66 3.39 -5.23
C PHE A 56 -14.71 4.48 -5.45
N ARG A 57 -15.71 4.50 -4.58
CA ARG A 57 -16.79 5.50 -4.61
C ARG A 57 -16.99 6.06 -3.21
N GLY A 58 -17.45 7.31 -3.15
CA GLY A 58 -17.76 7.96 -1.89
C GLY A 58 -16.53 8.55 -1.21
N ASN A 59 -16.70 8.88 0.04
CA ASN A 59 -15.64 9.46 0.86
C ASN A 59 -14.72 8.36 1.42
N PRO A 60 -13.57 8.73 2.02
CA PRO A 60 -12.62 7.72 2.51
C PRO A 60 -13.23 6.71 3.49
N LEU A 61 -14.13 7.14 4.35
CA LEU A 61 -14.76 6.24 5.31
C LEU A 61 -15.66 5.20 4.63
N GLU A 62 -16.43 5.64 3.64
CA GLU A 62 -17.28 4.76 2.85
C GLU A 62 -16.47 3.74 2.08
N ARG A 63 -15.32 4.15 1.56
CA ARG A 63 -14.41 3.27 0.82
C ARG A 63 -13.86 2.15 1.70
N LEU A 64 -13.50 2.47 2.94
CA LEU A 64 -13.00 1.49 3.89
C LEU A 64 -14.03 0.43 4.25
N LYS A 65 -15.32 0.74 4.18
CA LYS A 65 -16.38 -0.23 4.42
C LYS A 65 -16.46 -1.31 3.35
N ASN A 66 -15.94 -1.02 2.16
CA ASN A 66 -15.99 -1.93 1.02
C ASN A 66 -14.73 -2.77 0.86
N ILE A 67 -13.81 -2.66 1.79
CA ILE A 67 -12.57 -3.43 1.77
C ILE A 67 -12.39 -4.07 3.15
N ASP A 68 -12.09 -5.35 3.17
CA ASP A 68 -11.93 -6.09 4.42
C ASP A 68 -10.46 -6.08 4.82
N LEU A 69 -10.06 -5.01 5.52
CA LEU A 69 -8.67 -4.85 5.94
C LEU A 69 -8.36 -5.72 7.15
N PRO A 70 -7.26 -6.49 7.11
CA PRO A 70 -6.82 -7.20 8.29
C PRO A 70 -6.44 -6.25 9.43
N VAL A 71 -6.46 -6.75 10.65
CA VAL A 71 -6.03 -6.01 11.83
C VAL A 71 -4.57 -5.59 11.65
N GLY A 72 -4.26 -4.34 12.02
CA GLY A 72 -2.90 -3.80 11.91
C GLY A 72 -2.59 -3.17 10.57
N TYR A 73 -3.56 -3.13 9.66
CA TYR A 73 -3.39 -2.47 8.35
C TYR A 73 -4.00 -1.07 8.38
N GLU A 74 -3.35 -0.15 7.70
CA GLU A 74 -3.91 1.16 7.36
C GLU A 74 -3.87 1.31 5.85
N ALA A 75 -4.95 1.80 5.26
CA ALA A 75 -5.05 1.92 3.81
C ALA A 75 -5.43 3.32 3.38
N ILE A 76 -4.75 3.80 2.35
CA ILE A 76 -5.14 4.99 1.60
C ILE A 76 -5.75 4.48 0.30
N LEU A 77 -7.01 4.81 0.04
CA LEU A 77 -7.76 4.31 -1.11
C LEU A 77 -8.05 5.47 -2.05
N LEU A 78 -7.49 5.39 -3.26
CA LEU A 78 -7.64 6.45 -4.28
C LEU A 78 -8.20 5.86 -5.57
N THR A 79 -8.95 6.68 -6.30
CA THR A 79 -9.30 6.36 -7.68
C THR A 79 -8.14 6.74 -8.60
N PRO A 80 -8.09 6.18 -9.84
CA PRO A 80 -7.10 6.61 -10.81
C PRO A 80 -7.13 8.12 -11.08
N GLU A 81 -8.32 8.72 -11.12
CA GLU A 81 -8.50 10.16 -11.35
C GLU A 81 -7.92 10.98 -10.21
N GLU A 82 -8.14 10.54 -8.98
CA GLU A 82 -7.57 11.20 -7.80
C GLU A 82 -6.05 11.10 -7.79
N LEU A 83 -5.51 9.96 -8.20
CA LEU A 83 -4.06 9.80 -8.32
C LEU A 83 -3.48 10.79 -9.32
N ILE A 84 -4.09 10.90 -10.51
CA ILE A 84 -3.65 11.83 -11.53
C ILE A 84 -3.69 13.27 -11.01
N SER A 85 -4.79 13.65 -10.37
CA SER A 85 -4.95 14.99 -9.79
C SER A 85 -3.84 15.30 -8.77
N ARG A 86 -3.54 14.35 -7.90
CA ARG A 86 -2.48 14.53 -6.90
C ARG A 86 -1.09 14.64 -7.54
N LYS A 87 -0.83 13.85 -8.58
CA LYS A 87 0.43 13.94 -9.33
C LYS A 87 0.60 15.30 -9.99
N GLU A 88 -0.46 15.83 -10.57
CA GLU A 88 -0.44 17.15 -11.21
C GLU A 88 -0.15 18.26 -10.20
N LYS A 89 -0.58 18.08 -8.95
CA LYS A 89 -0.33 19.04 -7.87
C LYS A 89 1.01 18.82 -7.17
N ASN A 90 1.82 17.90 -7.66
CA ASN A 90 3.12 17.54 -7.05
C ASN A 90 2.99 17.09 -5.60
N ASP A 91 1.96 16.31 -5.31
CA ASP A 91 1.72 15.78 -3.97
C ASP A 91 2.92 14.98 -3.48
N LYS A 92 3.50 15.42 -2.36
CA LYS A 92 4.71 14.83 -1.79
C LYS A 92 4.47 13.39 -1.33
N PHE A 93 3.33 13.13 -0.71
CA PHE A 93 2.99 11.79 -0.24
C PHE A 93 2.96 10.80 -1.41
N ILE A 94 2.34 11.19 -2.52
CA ILE A 94 2.26 10.34 -3.71
C ILE A 94 3.66 10.09 -4.29
N LYS A 95 4.47 11.12 -4.41
CA LYS A 95 5.84 10.98 -4.91
C LYS A 95 6.65 9.99 -4.07
N GLU A 96 6.59 10.14 -2.75
CA GLU A 96 7.30 9.26 -1.83
C GLU A 96 6.77 7.83 -1.89
N SER A 97 5.45 7.67 -1.99
CA SER A 97 4.83 6.35 -2.07
C SER A 97 5.30 5.57 -3.30
N PHE A 98 5.38 6.23 -4.46
CA PHE A 98 5.84 5.57 -5.68
C PHE A 98 7.35 5.39 -5.72
N ARG A 99 8.10 6.28 -5.05
CA ARG A 99 9.56 6.17 -5.00
C ARG A 99 10.02 5.07 -4.04
N GLN A 100 9.41 4.99 -2.87
CA GLN A 100 9.85 4.09 -1.79
C GLN A 100 8.97 2.86 -1.62
N GLY A 101 7.76 2.88 -2.16
CA GLY A 101 6.80 1.81 -1.97
C GLY A 101 7.21 0.53 -2.68
N PHE A 102 6.71 -0.58 -2.16
CA PHE A 102 6.93 -1.90 -2.76
C PHE A 102 5.64 -2.34 -3.45
N PRO A 103 5.64 -2.48 -4.79
CA PRO A 103 4.42 -2.87 -5.51
C PRO A 103 4.14 -4.36 -5.33
N VAL A 104 2.89 -4.68 -4.97
CA VAL A 104 2.45 -6.08 -4.82
C VAL A 104 1.41 -6.48 -5.86
N ARG A 105 0.79 -5.49 -6.51
CA ARG A 105 -0.16 -5.73 -7.60
C ARG A 105 -0.25 -4.45 -8.44
N ASP A 106 -0.25 -4.58 -9.76
CA ASP A 106 -0.27 -3.41 -10.65
C ASP A 106 -1.13 -3.65 -11.90
N ASP A 107 -2.45 -3.73 -11.70
CA ASP A 107 -3.39 -3.95 -12.80
C ASP A 107 -3.50 -2.75 -13.74
N PHE A 108 -3.22 -1.54 -13.24
CA PHE A 108 -3.30 -0.32 -14.06
C PHE A 108 -2.00 0.01 -14.79
N GLY A 109 -0.92 -0.73 -14.53
CA GLY A 109 0.36 -0.46 -15.18
C GLY A 109 1.00 0.86 -14.75
N LEU A 110 0.87 1.20 -13.45
CA LEU A 110 1.36 2.47 -12.92
C LEU A 110 2.82 2.42 -12.45
N ILE A 111 3.35 1.24 -12.30
CA ILE A 111 4.72 1.01 -11.81
C ILE A 111 5.65 0.80 -12.99
N HIS A 112 6.75 1.54 -13.02
CA HIS A 112 7.72 1.48 -14.11
C HIS A 112 9.08 1.02 -13.65
#